data_6d1b93fdf0364bf59d9df45efafa998e
#
_entry.id   6d1b93fdf0364bf59d9df45efafa998e
#
_cell.length_a   1.000
_cell.length_b   1.000
_cell.length_c   1.000
_cell.angle_alpha   90.00
_cell.angle_beta   90.00
_cell.angle_gamma   90.00
#
_symmetry.space_group_name_H-M   'P 1'
#
loop_
_entity.id
_entity.type
_entity.pdbx_description
1 polymer ?
#
loop_
_entity_poly.entity_id
_entity_poly.type
_entity_poly.pdbx_seq_one_letter_code
_entity_poly.pdbx_strand_id
1 'polypeptide(L)'
;MKKDPASKLRKVMNPSLGKTQTKQLGNWLVKAVLLVLILSATACGQQRQTESRSQPNSAAAADSQKRLVLESATINQPNQQGQTQWKINAKRAVYSPDQKTAQLEDITGNLYQDGKVVLQVDAKRGTVKKDGKEIVLRDQFVATDPRNGATIRGENVVWRPQQDLLLVRQNFTGSHPKLTASANQGKYDTSKQRLELIGQVEATAQDPSLHMKTEHLFWKIQQGLVISDRTTHIDRYKGETITDSAVADHAQVNLNTQIAQLNQNVELKSLDPLLQIATESATWNPEAQTVVSDKPVRIVNSEEKVTATANQGQVNLDTKVAHLTGGVQGISKRNQAQLFANKLFWKIPSPRMQAKGNVIYRQADPPLNTTGTQAKGNLANENIVVRGGDSDERVVTEIVP
;
A
#
# COMPACT_ATOMS: atom_id res chain seq x y z
N MET A 1 -16.89 54.55 -20.12
CA MET A 1 -18.33 54.25 -20.22
C MET A 1 -18.56 52.99 -19.44
N LYS A 2 -19.03 53.08 -18.17
CA LYS A 2 -20.43 52.85 -17.74
C LYS A 2 -20.88 51.44 -18.18
N LYS A 3 -21.26 50.50 -17.34
CA LYS A 3 -21.94 50.50 -16.05
C LYS A 3 -21.87 49.08 -15.47
N ASP A 4 -21.54 48.90 -14.21
CA ASP A 4 -22.20 47.99 -13.28
C ASP A 4 -23.61 48.55 -12.96
N PRO A 5 -24.59 47.82 -12.46
CA PRO A 5 -24.63 47.32 -11.11
C PRO A 5 -25.50 46.03 -10.90
N ALA A 6 -25.13 45.17 -9.94
CA ALA A 6 -25.67 45.11 -8.57
C ALA A 6 -27.09 44.55 -8.38
N SER A 7 -27.14 43.54 -7.49
CA SER A 7 -28.03 43.35 -6.34
C SER A 7 -29.41 42.71 -6.51
N LYS A 8 -29.65 41.70 -5.68
CA LYS A 8 -30.70 41.51 -4.65
C LYS A 8 -30.66 40.07 -4.19
N LEU A 9 -30.18 39.74 -3.04
CA LEU A 9 -30.69 39.85 -1.66
C LEU A 9 -32.16 39.50 -1.45
N ARG A 10 -32.36 38.54 -0.57
CA ARG A 10 -33.39 38.24 0.45
C ARG A 10 -34.06 36.89 0.28
N LYS A 11 -34.38 36.12 1.27
CA LYS A 11 -34.39 36.17 2.75
C LYS A 11 -34.91 34.83 3.23
N VAL A 12 -34.21 34.16 4.16
CA VAL A 12 -34.67 33.82 5.52
C VAL A 12 -36.06 33.16 5.64
N MET A 13 -36.07 31.93 6.17
CA MET A 13 -36.79 31.62 7.42
C MET A 13 -36.64 30.10 7.75
N ASN A 14 -36.00 29.81 8.87
CA ASN A 14 -36.37 28.77 9.83
C ASN A 14 -37.51 29.34 10.70
N PRO A 15 -38.32 28.64 11.45
CA PRO A 15 -38.03 27.51 12.33
C PRO A 15 -39.18 26.51 12.54
N SER A 16 -38.99 25.47 13.26
CA SER A 16 -39.60 25.00 14.52
C SER A 16 -39.50 23.49 14.62
N LEU A 17 -38.76 22.96 15.57
CA LEU A 17 -39.16 22.52 16.91
C LEU A 17 -40.46 21.69 16.98
N GLY A 18 -40.33 20.46 17.38
CA GLY A 18 -41.40 19.58 17.82
C GLY A 18 -40.86 18.19 18.19
N LYS A 19 -40.29 18.07 19.36
CA LYS A 19 -40.61 17.25 20.53
C LYS A 19 -40.63 15.73 20.35
N THR A 20 -39.65 15.14 20.95
CA THR A 20 -39.65 14.04 21.94
C THR A 20 -40.89 13.16 22.04
N GLN A 21 -40.73 11.87 21.85
CA GLN A 21 -41.28 10.90 22.81
C GLN A 21 -40.41 9.63 22.86
N THR A 22 -39.80 9.47 23.99
CA THR A 22 -39.28 8.21 24.56
C THR A 22 -40.47 7.33 24.99
N LYS A 23 -40.36 6.02 24.73
CA LYS A 23 -40.93 4.94 25.56
C LYS A 23 -40.18 3.67 25.13
N GLN A 24 -39.27 3.26 25.94
CA GLN A 24 -39.34 2.36 27.10
C GLN A 24 -39.78 0.95 26.76
N LEU A 25 -38.79 0.06 26.89
CA LEU A 25 -38.71 -1.12 27.75
C LEU A 25 -39.91 -2.12 27.71
N GLY A 26 -39.58 -3.32 27.40
CA GLY A 26 -40.37 -4.50 27.66
C GLY A 26 -39.57 -5.78 27.57
N ASN A 27 -38.68 -5.99 28.57
CA ASN A 27 -38.28 -7.32 29.00
C ASN A 27 -39.50 -8.16 29.31
N TRP A 28 -39.59 -9.36 28.82
CA TRP A 28 -40.20 -10.43 29.59
C TRP A 28 -39.48 -11.76 29.35
N LEU A 29 -38.78 -12.07 30.34
CA LEU A 29 -38.30 -13.35 30.78
C LEU A 29 -39.52 -14.20 31.29
N VAL A 30 -39.34 -15.50 31.22
CA VAL A 30 -39.63 -16.45 32.31
C VAL A 30 -40.76 -17.46 32.11
N LYS A 31 -40.29 -18.69 32.20
CA LYS A 31 -40.90 -19.88 32.89
C LYS A 31 -42.06 -20.57 32.16
N ALA A 32 -42.22 -21.83 32.20
CA ALA A 32 -41.73 -22.96 33.00
C ALA A 32 -42.33 -24.24 32.41
N VAL A 33 -41.56 -25.31 32.32
CA VAL A 33 -41.70 -26.54 33.09
C VAL A 33 -43.15 -27.02 33.37
N LEU A 34 -43.51 -28.15 32.82
CA LEU A 34 -44.04 -29.29 33.59
C LEU A 34 -44.26 -30.52 32.70
N LEU A 35 -43.55 -31.50 32.98
CA LEU A 35 -43.71 -32.91 33.17
C LEU A 35 -45.16 -33.40 33.32
N VAL A 36 -45.59 -34.41 32.57
CA VAL A 36 -46.47 -35.49 33.06
C VAL A 36 -46.10 -36.78 32.36
N LEU A 37 -45.61 -37.68 33.17
CA LEU A 37 -45.55 -39.13 33.03
C LEU A 37 -46.94 -39.69 33.22
N ILE A 38 -47.38 -40.72 32.46
CA ILE A 38 -48.20 -41.86 32.93
C ILE A 38 -48.01 -43.00 31.92
N LEU A 39 -47.57 -44.00 32.37
CA LEU A 39 -47.45 -45.40 32.55
C LEU A 39 -48.61 -46.25 31.98
N SER A 40 -48.14 -47.39 31.42
CA SER A 40 -48.70 -48.74 31.45
C SER A 40 -49.90 -49.07 30.55
N ALA A 41 -49.83 -50.09 29.75
CA ALA A 41 -49.89 -51.48 30.22
C ALA A 41 -49.65 -52.48 29.08
N THR A 42 -49.01 -53.54 29.44
CA THR A 42 -48.84 -54.84 28.78
C THR A 42 -50.13 -55.54 28.35
N ALA A 43 -50.13 -56.16 27.15
CA ALA A 43 -50.88 -57.38 26.88
C ALA A 43 -50.18 -58.21 25.82
N CYS A 44 -49.73 -59.35 26.18
CA CYS A 44 -49.36 -60.51 25.37
C CYS A 44 -50.55 -61.02 24.55
N GLY A 45 -50.30 -61.46 23.31
CA GLY A 45 -51.29 -62.19 22.52
C GLY A 45 -50.64 -62.86 21.29
N GLN A 46 -50.56 -64.15 21.38
CA GLN A 46 -50.01 -65.23 20.60
C GLN A 46 -50.24 -65.17 19.07
N GLN A 47 -49.19 -65.49 18.35
CA GLN A 47 -49.01 -66.39 17.19
C GLN A 47 -50.19 -66.66 16.25
N ARG A 48 -50.00 -66.26 14.95
CA ARG A 48 -50.29 -67.18 13.83
C ARG A 48 -49.41 -66.79 12.62
N GLN A 49 -48.60 -67.75 12.21
CA GLN A 49 -47.91 -67.78 10.94
C GLN A 49 -48.94 -67.79 9.77
N THR A 50 -48.70 -66.90 8.82
CA THR A 50 -49.12 -67.14 7.44
C THR A 50 -47.99 -66.58 6.57
N GLU A 51 -47.37 -67.49 5.85
CA GLU A 51 -46.48 -67.20 4.75
C GLU A 51 -47.14 -66.25 3.78
N SER A 52 -46.48 -65.18 3.43
CA SER A 52 -46.80 -64.40 2.29
C SER A 52 -45.57 -63.81 1.71
N ARG A 53 -45.09 -64.44 0.69
CA ARG A 53 -44.40 -63.97 -0.51
C ARG A 53 -43.60 -62.60 -0.34
N SER A 54 -42.34 -62.77 -0.25
CA SER A 54 -41.34 -61.71 -0.48
C SER A 54 -41.55 -61.00 -1.80
N GLN A 55 -42.09 -59.80 -1.77
CA GLN A 55 -41.81 -58.82 -2.79
C GLN A 55 -40.47 -58.13 -2.43
N PRO A 56 -39.54 -58.03 -3.36
CA PRO A 56 -38.38 -57.24 -3.15
C PRO A 56 -38.80 -55.76 -3.09
N ASN A 57 -38.64 -55.16 -1.93
CA ASN A 57 -38.74 -53.74 -1.74
C ASN A 57 -37.66 -53.05 -2.60
N SER A 58 -37.96 -52.77 -3.81
CA SER A 58 -37.27 -51.83 -4.67
C SER A 58 -37.71 -50.42 -4.29
N ALA A 59 -37.27 -49.98 -3.13
CA ALA A 59 -37.43 -48.58 -2.71
C ALA A 59 -36.13 -48.06 -2.10
N ALA A 60 -35.08 -48.18 -2.87
CA ALA A 60 -33.89 -47.37 -2.78
C ALA A 60 -33.34 -47.18 -4.18
N ALA A 61 -34.21 -46.80 -5.10
CA ALA A 61 -33.75 -46.06 -6.28
C ALA A 61 -33.25 -44.73 -5.74
N ALA A 62 -31.99 -44.72 -5.32
CA ALA A 62 -31.25 -43.47 -5.22
C ALA A 62 -31.58 -42.67 -6.47
N ASP A 63 -32.22 -41.55 -6.27
CA ASP A 63 -32.36 -40.50 -7.28
C ASP A 63 -30.94 -40.09 -7.73
N SER A 64 -30.37 -40.92 -8.60
CA SER A 64 -29.13 -40.64 -9.27
C SER A 64 -29.47 -39.52 -10.25
N GLN A 65 -29.51 -38.28 -9.72
CA GLN A 65 -29.66 -37.07 -10.54
C GLN A 65 -28.68 -37.19 -11.70
N LYS A 66 -29.21 -37.40 -12.90
CA LYS A 66 -28.43 -37.51 -14.12
C LYS A 66 -27.58 -36.27 -14.29
N ARG A 67 -26.30 -36.37 -13.98
CA ARG A 67 -25.32 -35.29 -14.18
C ARG A 67 -24.74 -35.39 -15.56
N LEU A 68 -24.72 -34.29 -16.30
CA LEU A 68 -24.01 -34.21 -17.56
C LEU A 68 -22.52 -34.12 -17.28
N VAL A 69 -21.75 -35.09 -17.79
CA VAL A 69 -20.28 -35.10 -17.71
C VAL A 69 -19.76 -35.00 -19.13
N LEU A 70 -18.86 -34.04 -19.34
CA LEU A 70 -18.17 -33.80 -20.59
C LEU A 70 -16.67 -33.99 -20.37
N GLU A 71 -16.03 -34.77 -21.19
CA GLU A 71 -14.57 -34.89 -21.27
C GLU A 71 -14.06 -33.93 -22.38
N SER A 72 -12.92 -33.28 -22.15
CA SER A 72 -12.32 -32.30 -23.07
C SER A 72 -13.29 -31.17 -23.45
N ALA A 73 -13.92 -30.57 -22.46
CA ALA A 73 -14.92 -29.53 -22.60
C ALA A 73 -14.31 -28.18 -23.01
N THR A 74 -14.95 -27.48 -23.92
CA THR A 74 -14.67 -26.07 -24.25
C THR A 74 -15.89 -25.22 -23.93
N ILE A 75 -15.75 -24.19 -23.15
CA ILE A 75 -16.78 -23.19 -22.83
C ILE A 75 -16.33 -21.86 -23.43
N ASN A 76 -17.13 -21.33 -24.37
CA ASN A 76 -16.87 -20.05 -25.02
C ASN A 76 -18.02 -19.07 -24.72
N GLN A 77 -17.67 -17.86 -24.31
CA GLN A 77 -18.63 -16.79 -24.03
C GLN A 77 -18.39 -15.64 -25.02
N PRO A 78 -19.33 -15.34 -25.90
CA PRO A 78 -19.26 -14.17 -26.76
C PRO A 78 -19.68 -12.91 -26.01
N ASN A 79 -19.20 -11.74 -26.46
CA ASN A 79 -19.70 -10.43 -26.09
C ASN A 79 -20.98 -10.09 -26.85
N GLN A 80 -21.55 -8.90 -26.67
CA GLN A 80 -22.77 -8.45 -27.35
C GLN A 80 -22.61 -8.34 -28.86
N GLN A 81 -21.40 -8.23 -29.38
CA GLN A 81 -21.07 -8.17 -30.81
C GLN A 81 -20.78 -9.56 -31.41
N GLY A 82 -20.94 -10.64 -30.62
CA GLY A 82 -20.67 -12.01 -31.08
C GLY A 82 -19.19 -12.41 -31.07
N GLN A 83 -18.28 -11.53 -30.65
CA GLN A 83 -16.85 -11.84 -30.54
C GLN A 83 -16.56 -12.59 -29.24
N THR A 84 -15.63 -13.55 -29.27
CA THR A 84 -15.21 -14.24 -28.04
C THR A 84 -14.67 -13.25 -27.01
N GLN A 85 -15.35 -13.16 -25.88
CA GLN A 85 -14.91 -12.39 -24.74
C GLN A 85 -13.97 -13.21 -23.85
N TRP A 86 -14.32 -14.47 -23.58
CA TRP A 86 -13.44 -15.41 -22.90
C TRP A 86 -13.71 -16.85 -23.36
N LYS A 87 -12.70 -17.69 -23.23
CA LYS A 87 -12.74 -19.10 -23.57
C LYS A 87 -12.05 -19.90 -22.47
N ILE A 88 -12.70 -20.99 -22.01
CA ILE A 88 -12.14 -21.94 -21.06
C ILE A 88 -12.12 -23.31 -21.71
N ASN A 89 -11.00 -24.02 -21.60
CA ASN A 89 -10.88 -25.43 -21.88
C ASN A 89 -10.71 -26.16 -20.54
N ALA A 90 -11.35 -27.30 -20.38
CA ALA A 90 -11.24 -28.15 -19.22
C ALA A 90 -11.11 -29.61 -19.66
N LYS A 91 -10.26 -30.38 -18.99
CA LYS A 91 -10.14 -31.82 -19.24
C LYS A 91 -11.46 -32.51 -18.92
N ARG A 92 -12.17 -32.04 -17.89
CA ARG A 92 -13.46 -32.57 -17.49
C ARG A 92 -14.38 -31.46 -17.01
N ALA A 93 -15.67 -31.54 -17.35
CA ALA A 93 -16.70 -30.64 -16.87
C ALA A 93 -17.91 -31.47 -16.38
N VAL A 94 -18.35 -31.25 -15.13
CA VAL A 94 -19.50 -31.89 -14.50
C VAL A 94 -20.55 -30.82 -14.23
N TYR A 95 -21.66 -30.88 -14.92
CA TYR A 95 -22.77 -29.94 -14.72
C TYR A 95 -23.63 -30.34 -13.54
N SER A 96 -24.13 -29.35 -12.79
CA SER A 96 -25.19 -29.56 -11.81
C SER A 96 -26.47 -30.06 -12.50
N PRO A 97 -27.40 -30.76 -11.77
CA PRO A 97 -28.63 -31.27 -12.36
C PRO A 97 -29.48 -30.19 -13.02
N ASP A 98 -29.50 -28.99 -12.47
CA ASP A 98 -30.18 -27.81 -12.99
C ASP A 98 -29.39 -27.09 -14.11
N GLN A 99 -28.20 -27.58 -14.44
CA GLN A 99 -27.27 -27.04 -15.42
C GLN A 99 -26.87 -25.56 -15.19
N LYS A 100 -27.02 -25.06 -13.93
CA LYS A 100 -26.66 -23.66 -13.62
C LYS A 100 -25.18 -23.47 -13.27
N THR A 101 -24.49 -24.55 -12.91
CA THR A 101 -23.08 -24.54 -12.60
C THR A 101 -22.37 -25.72 -13.27
N ALA A 102 -21.09 -25.49 -13.62
CA ALA A 102 -20.21 -26.56 -14.08
C ALA A 102 -18.97 -26.58 -13.18
N GLN A 103 -18.65 -27.76 -12.63
CA GLN A 103 -17.38 -28.02 -11.98
C GLN A 103 -16.38 -28.47 -13.03
N LEU A 104 -15.20 -27.85 -13.02
CA LEU A 104 -14.16 -28.04 -14.02
C LEU A 104 -12.89 -28.59 -13.40
N GLU A 105 -12.18 -29.43 -14.15
CA GLU A 105 -10.88 -29.99 -13.79
C GLU A 105 -9.87 -29.72 -14.90
N ASP A 106 -8.60 -29.46 -14.51
CA ASP A 106 -7.47 -29.12 -15.39
C ASP A 106 -7.85 -28.03 -16.41
N ILE A 107 -7.92 -26.84 -15.93
CA ILE A 107 -8.47 -25.66 -16.60
C ILE A 107 -7.37 -24.84 -17.26
N THR A 108 -7.60 -24.44 -18.51
CA THR A 108 -6.90 -23.34 -19.16
C THR A 108 -7.92 -22.33 -19.68
N GLY A 109 -7.66 -21.04 -19.55
CA GLY A 109 -8.61 -20.01 -19.97
C GLY A 109 -7.93 -18.77 -20.55
N ASN A 110 -8.63 -18.11 -21.46
CA ASN A 110 -8.18 -16.85 -22.06
C ASN A 110 -9.29 -15.80 -21.99
N LEU A 111 -8.91 -14.58 -21.61
CA LEU A 111 -9.71 -13.36 -21.75
C LEU A 111 -9.25 -12.61 -23.00
N TYR A 112 -10.19 -12.14 -23.78
CA TYR A 112 -9.94 -11.39 -25.02
C TYR A 112 -10.46 -9.95 -24.88
N GLN A 113 -9.69 -9.00 -25.38
CA GLN A 113 -10.11 -7.62 -25.63
C GLN A 113 -9.66 -7.27 -27.05
N ASP A 114 -10.58 -6.76 -27.87
CA ASP A 114 -10.33 -6.45 -29.29
C ASP A 114 -9.69 -7.60 -30.06
N GLY A 115 -10.15 -8.84 -29.81
CA GLY A 115 -9.65 -10.05 -30.41
C GLY A 115 -8.26 -10.52 -29.97
N LYS A 116 -7.62 -9.81 -29.04
CA LYS A 116 -6.30 -10.16 -28.50
C LYS A 116 -6.42 -10.76 -27.10
N VAL A 117 -5.59 -11.75 -26.79
CA VAL A 117 -5.51 -12.31 -25.44
C VAL A 117 -4.87 -11.29 -24.51
N VAL A 118 -5.59 -10.94 -23.45
CA VAL A 118 -5.14 -9.97 -22.42
C VAL A 118 -4.92 -10.62 -21.07
N LEU A 119 -5.42 -11.84 -20.85
CA LEU A 119 -5.16 -12.63 -19.67
C LEU A 119 -5.24 -14.12 -20.05
N GLN A 120 -4.27 -14.90 -19.61
CA GLN A 120 -4.26 -16.35 -19.64
C GLN A 120 -4.37 -16.86 -18.21
N VAL A 121 -5.19 -17.87 -17.95
CA VAL A 121 -5.37 -18.46 -16.63
C VAL A 121 -5.24 -19.97 -16.69
N ASP A 122 -4.62 -20.54 -15.67
CA ASP A 122 -4.49 -21.99 -15.45
C ASP A 122 -4.92 -22.31 -14.03
N ALA A 123 -5.62 -23.40 -13.82
CA ALA A 123 -5.99 -23.91 -12.49
C ALA A 123 -6.33 -25.40 -12.52
N LYS A 124 -6.15 -26.08 -11.40
CA LYS A 124 -6.51 -27.50 -11.30
C LYS A 124 -8.01 -27.72 -11.20
N ARG A 125 -8.70 -26.87 -10.47
CA ARG A 125 -10.15 -26.97 -10.27
C ARG A 125 -10.82 -25.62 -10.39
N GLY A 126 -12.08 -25.64 -10.84
CA GLY A 126 -12.89 -24.43 -10.90
C GLY A 126 -14.37 -24.71 -10.95
N THR A 127 -15.14 -23.63 -10.83
CA THR A 127 -16.59 -23.66 -10.96
C THR A 127 -17.01 -22.47 -11.81
N VAL A 128 -17.74 -22.72 -12.88
CA VAL A 128 -18.33 -21.68 -13.75
C VAL A 128 -19.82 -21.64 -13.51
N LYS A 129 -20.40 -20.46 -13.29
CA LYS A 129 -21.85 -20.24 -13.32
C LYS A 129 -22.36 -20.20 -14.76
N LYS A 130 -23.58 -20.68 -15.01
CA LYS A 130 -24.16 -20.76 -16.36
C LYS A 130 -24.19 -19.42 -17.12
N ASP A 131 -24.32 -18.32 -16.39
CA ASP A 131 -24.31 -16.97 -16.98
C ASP A 131 -22.90 -16.48 -17.34
N GLY A 132 -21.86 -17.26 -17.01
CA GLY A 132 -20.46 -16.93 -17.31
C GLY A 132 -19.92 -15.67 -16.63
N LYS A 133 -20.69 -15.09 -15.68
CA LYS A 133 -20.29 -13.83 -15.01
C LYS A 133 -19.25 -14.02 -13.95
N GLU A 134 -19.20 -15.21 -13.34
CA GLU A 134 -18.26 -15.52 -12.27
C GLU A 134 -17.68 -16.92 -12.44
N ILE A 135 -16.36 -16.98 -12.39
CA ILE A 135 -15.58 -18.20 -12.48
C ILE A 135 -14.72 -18.26 -11.23
N VAL A 136 -14.91 -19.29 -10.42
CA VAL A 136 -14.09 -19.52 -9.22
C VAL A 136 -13.01 -20.54 -9.58
N LEU A 137 -11.74 -20.18 -9.35
CA LEU A 137 -10.57 -20.99 -9.67
C LEU A 137 -9.85 -21.36 -8.38
N ARG A 138 -9.39 -22.59 -8.28
CA ARG A 138 -8.73 -23.15 -7.11
C ARG A 138 -7.60 -24.09 -7.51
N ASP A 139 -6.66 -24.22 -6.59
CA ASP A 139 -5.52 -25.12 -6.69
C ASP A 139 -4.62 -24.82 -7.89
N GLN A 140 -3.37 -24.54 -7.59
CA GLN A 140 -2.33 -24.25 -8.57
C GLN A 140 -2.71 -23.14 -9.55
N PHE A 141 -3.48 -22.15 -9.10
CA PHE A 141 -3.89 -21.04 -9.93
C PHE A 141 -2.70 -20.19 -10.36
N VAL A 142 -2.65 -19.91 -11.66
CA VAL A 142 -1.72 -18.95 -12.27
C VAL A 142 -2.50 -18.12 -13.28
N ALA A 143 -2.28 -16.81 -13.29
CA ALA A 143 -2.72 -15.93 -14.35
C ALA A 143 -1.54 -15.14 -14.91
N THR A 144 -1.49 -14.98 -16.22
CA THR A 144 -0.43 -14.22 -16.93
C THR A 144 -1.08 -13.20 -17.86
N ASP A 145 -0.63 -11.94 -17.75
CA ASP A 145 -0.96 -10.89 -18.71
C ASP A 145 0.14 -10.80 -19.78
N PRO A 146 -0.08 -11.27 -21.01
CA PRO A 146 0.96 -11.32 -22.03
C PRO A 146 1.39 -9.94 -22.54
N ARG A 147 0.63 -8.87 -22.24
CA ARG A 147 0.95 -7.51 -22.67
C ARG A 147 2.11 -6.91 -21.91
N ASN A 148 2.30 -7.33 -20.66
CA ASN A 148 3.29 -6.75 -19.74
C ASN A 148 4.14 -7.81 -19.01
N GLY A 149 3.83 -9.10 -19.17
CA GLY A 149 4.54 -10.21 -18.54
C GLY A 149 4.22 -10.38 -17.05
N ALA A 150 3.21 -9.68 -16.52
CA ALA A 150 2.78 -9.87 -15.14
C ALA A 150 2.20 -11.27 -14.94
N THR A 151 2.64 -11.93 -13.88
CA THR A 151 2.12 -13.24 -13.46
C THR A 151 1.56 -13.13 -12.05
N ILE A 152 0.37 -13.68 -11.84
CA ILE A 152 -0.36 -13.65 -10.56
C ILE A 152 -0.61 -15.08 -10.11
N ARG A 153 -0.36 -15.39 -8.84
CA ARG A 153 -0.70 -16.65 -8.18
C ARG A 153 -1.43 -16.36 -6.87
N GLY A 154 -2.14 -17.36 -6.38
CA GLY A 154 -2.82 -17.29 -5.10
C GLY A 154 -3.90 -18.36 -4.95
N GLU A 155 -4.73 -18.20 -3.93
CA GLU A 155 -5.77 -19.16 -3.59
C GLU A 155 -7.15 -18.47 -3.57
N ASN A 156 -8.21 -19.28 -3.75
CA ASN A 156 -9.60 -18.82 -3.77
C ASN A 156 -9.81 -17.63 -4.71
N VAL A 157 -9.50 -17.85 -5.98
CA VAL A 157 -9.53 -16.81 -7.00
C VAL A 157 -10.92 -16.72 -7.62
N VAL A 158 -11.42 -15.51 -7.74
CA VAL A 158 -12.67 -15.19 -8.43
C VAL A 158 -12.37 -14.35 -9.65
N TRP A 159 -12.65 -14.89 -10.81
CA TRP A 159 -12.53 -14.19 -12.08
C TRP A 159 -13.89 -13.73 -12.56
N ARG A 160 -14.04 -12.47 -12.85
CA ARG A 160 -15.25 -11.83 -13.40
C ARG A 160 -14.93 -11.19 -14.74
N PRO A 161 -14.98 -11.95 -15.84
CA PRO A 161 -14.53 -11.49 -17.15
C PRO A 161 -15.27 -10.25 -17.65
N GLN A 162 -16.59 -10.17 -17.41
CA GLN A 162 -17.42 -9.03 -17.83
C GLN A 162 -17.13 -7.72 -17.08
N GLN A 163 -16.40 -7.80 -15.96
CA GLN A 163 -15.97 -6.67 -15.15
C GLN A 163 -14.46 -6.40 -15.29
N ASP A 164 -13.79 -7.13 -16.18
CA ASP A 164 -12.34 -7.10 -16.35
C ASP A 164 -11.57 -7.34 -15.03
N LEU A 165 -12.11 -8.18 -14.12
CA LEU A 165 -11.69 -8.26 -12.75
C LEU A 165 -11.26 -9.66 -12.33
N LEU A 166 -10.04 -9.75 -11.79
CA LEU A 166 -9.50 -10.92 -11.11
C LEU A 166 -9.27 -10.60 -9.64
N LEU A 167 -9.89 -11.38 -8.75
CA LEU A 167 -9.77 -11.25 -7.29
C LEU A 167 -9.05 -12.47 -6.73
N VAL A 168 -7.88 -12.28 -6.14
CA VAL A 168 -7.18 -13.28 -5.36
C VAL A 168 -7.49 -13.02 -3.89
N ARG A 169 -8.17 -13.94 -3.22
CA ARG A 169 -8.67 -13.73 -1.87
C ARG A 169 -7.69 -14.17 -0.77
N GLN A 170 -6.70 -14.98 -1.12
CA GLN A 170 -5.72 -15.49 -0.16
C GLN A 170 -4.37 -15.72 -0.85
N ASN A 171 -3.30 -15.48 -0.10
CA ASN A 171 -1.93 -15.81 -0.49
C ASN A 171 -1.55 -15.26 -1.87
N PHE A 172 -1.87 -13.98 -2.10
CA PHE A 172 -1.50 -13.31 -3.34
C PHE A 172 0.02 -13.27 -3.51
N THR A 173 0.51 -13.68 -4.66
CA THR A 173 1.86 -13.38 -5.12
C THR A 173 1.82 -12.92 -6.56
N GLY A 174 2.61 -11.92 -6.89
CA GLY A 174 2.73 -11.35 -8.22
C GLY A 174 4.17 -11.15 -8.64
N SER A 175 4.47 -11.38 -9.91
CA SER A 175 5.78 -11.09 -10.49
C SER A 175 5.64 -10.33 -11.80
N HIS A 176 6.56 -9.41 -12.03
CA HIS A 176 6.70 -8.61 -13.23
C HIS A 176 8.20 -8.29 -13.39
N PRO A 177 8.74 -8.02 -14.59
CA PRO A 177 10.17 -7.72 -14.77
C PRO A 177 10.74 -6.63 -13.86
N LYS A 178 9.90 -5.68 -13.40
CA LYS A 178 10.34 -4.56 -12.55
C LYS A 178 10.07 -4.75 -11.07
N LEU A 179 9.16 -5.64 -10.69
CA LEU A 179 8.66 -5.73 -9.32
C LEU A 179 8.10 -7.11 -9.03
N THR A 180 8.42 -7.66 -7.87
CA THR A 180 7.69 -8.79 -7.28
C THR A 180 6.92 -8.30 -6.06
N ALA A 181 5.76 -8.90 -5.78
CA ALA A 181 4.95 -8.52 -4.63
C ALA A 181 4.20 -9.70 -4.04
N SER A 182 3.95 -9.64 -2.73
CA SER A 182 3.05 -10.54 -1.99
C SER A 182 2.09 -9.74 -1.13
N ALA A 183 0.92 -10.33 -0.83
CA ALA A 183 -0.10 -9.74 0.02
C ALA A 183 -1.11 -10.79 0.49
N ASN A 184 -1.94 -10.47 1.47
CA ASN A 184 -3.05 -11.33 1.84
C ASN A 184 -4.06 -11.47 0.71
N GLN A 185 -4.36 -10.36 0.02
CA GLN A 185 -5.34 -10.30 -1.07
C GLN A 185 -4.83 -9.42 -2.21
N GLY A 186 -5.28 -9.73 -3.43
CA GLY A 186 -5.01 -8.93 -4.62
C GLY A 186 -6.21 -8.77 -5.51
N LYS A 187 -6.33 -7.63 -6.17
CA LYS A 187 -7.37 -7.30 -7.14
C LYS A 187 -6.72 -6.73 -8.39
N TYR A 188 -6.86 -7.43 -9.50
CA TYR A 188 -6.30 -7.02 -10.79
C TYR A 188 -7.41 -6.60 -11.74
N ASP A 189 -7.38 -5.34 -12.16
CA ASP A 189 -8.21 -4.77 -13.22
C ASP A 189 -7.45 -4.94 -14.54
N THR A 190 -7.91 -5.88 -15.37
CA THR A 190 -7.21 -6.25 -16.62
C THR A 190 -7.31 -5.17 -17.68
N SER A 191 -8.39 -4.38 -17.71
CA SER A 191 -8.57 -3.29 -18.68
C SER A 191 -7.66 -2.11 -18.35
N LYS A 192 -7.51 -1.76 -17.08
CA LYS A 192 -6.67 -0.66 -16.61
C LYS A 192 -5.23 -1.07 -16.31
N GLN A 193 -4.93 -2.36 -16.37
CA GLN A 193 -3.65 -2.93 -15.92
C GLN A 193 -3.25 -2.37 -14.55
N ARG A 194 -4.21 -2.38 -13.61
CA ARG A 194 -4.04 -1.88 -12.26
C ARG A 194 -4.19 -3.01 -11.24
N LEU A 195 -3.17 -3.16 -10.43
CA LEU A 195 -3.16 -4.08 -9.29
C LEU A 195 -3.40 -3.31 -8.00
N GLU A 196 -4.26 -3.83 -7.14
CA GLU A 196 -4.51 -3.38 -5.77
C GLU A 196 -4.19 -4.54 -4.83
N LEU A 197 -3.33 -4.30 -3.85
CA LEU A 197 -2.87 -5.27 -2.85
C LEU A 197 -3.29 -4.83 -1.47
N ILE A 198 -3.78 -5.76 -0.66
CA ILE A 198 -4.36 -5.48 0.64
C ILE A 198 -3.85 -6.49 1.68
N GLY A 199 -3.37 -5.97 2.79
CA GLY A 199 -2.92 -6.69 3.98
C GLY A 199 -1.55 -7.31 3.83
N GLN A 200 -0.63 -6.96 4.71
CA GLN A 200 0.75 -7.45 4.77
C GLN A 200 1.45 -7.41 3.41
N VAL A 201 1.36 -6.25 2.75
CA VAL A 201 1.94 -6.08 1.42
C VAL A 201 3.46 -5.96 1.53
N GLU A 202 4.17 -6.82 0.83
CA GLU A 202 5.60 -6.73 0.60
C GLU A 202 5.86 -6.63 -0.91
N ALA A 203 6.69 -5.68 -1.31
CA ALA A 203 7.06 -5.48 -2.71
C ALA A 203 8.56 -5.26 -2.83
N THR A 204 9.19 -5.91 -3.83
CA THR A 204 10.63 -5.85 -4.05
C THR A 204 10.92 -5.46 -5.49
N ALA A 205 11.66 -4.38 -5.69
CA ALA A 205 12.28 -4.00 -6.95
C ALA A 205 13.75 -4.39 -6.95
N GLN A 206 14.32 -4.73 -8.12
CA GLN A 206 15.73 -5.15 -8.20
C GLN A 206 16.66 -4.00 -8.59
N ASP A 207 16.16 -3.03 -9.31
CA ASP A 207 16.94 -1.90 -9.82
C ASP A 207 16.15 -0.57 -9.67
N PRO A 208 16.53 0.28 -8.68
CA PRO A 208 17.43 -0.03 -7.58
C PRO A 208 16.86 -1.11 -6.65
N SER A 209 17.73 -1.79 -5.90
CA SER A 209 17.28 -2.82 -4.95
C SER A 209 16.53 -2.19 -3.77
N LEU A 210 15.20 -2.25 -3.84
CA LEU A 210 14.27 -1.69 -2.84
C LEU A 210 13.33 -2.76 -2.33
N HIS A 211 13.07 -2.73 -1.04
CA HIS A 211 12.03 -3.51 -0.39
C HIS A 211 11.03 -2.58 0.28
N MET A 212 9.75 -2.72 -0.04
CA MET A 212 8.65 -1.91 0.51
C MET A 212 7.72 -2.79 1.32
N LYS A 213 7.29 -2.32 2.50
CA LYS A 213 6.27 -2.93 3.35
C LYS A 213 5.16 -1.93 3.65
N THR A 214 3.91 -2.35 3.49
CA THR A 214 2.73 -1.53 3.78
C THR A 214 1.49 -2.41 3.96
N GLU A 215 0.36 -1.84 4.37
CA GLU A 215 -0.93 -2.55 4.45
C GLU A 215 -1.79 -2.40 3.20
N HIS A 216 -1.51 -1.43 2.35
CA HIS A 216 -2.27 -1.19 1.14
C HIS A 216 -1.42 -0.57 0.03
N LEU A 217 -1.53 -1.10 -1.19
CA LEU A 217 -0.74 -0.67 -2.32
C LEU A 217 -1.54 -0.73 -3.61
N PHE A 218 -1.45 0.32 -4.42
CA PHE A 218 -1.87 0.35 -5.81
C PHE A 218 -0.66 0.34 -6.74
N TRP A 219 -0.71 -0.47 -7.77
CA TRP A 219 0.29 -0.46 -8.82
C TRP A 219 -0.37 -0.24 -10.19
N LYS A 220 -0.05 0.87 -10.84
CA LYS A 220 -0.43 1.20 -12.21
C LYS A 220 0.68 0.73 -13.13
N ILE A 221 0.55 -0.49 -13.65
CA ILE A 221 1.64 -1.22 -14.31
C ILE A 221 2.17 -0.47 -15.53
N GLN A 222 1.30 0.00 -16.42
CA GLN A 222 1.70 0.77 -17.62
C GLN A 222 2.48 2.05 -17.30
N GLN A 223 2.15 2.71 -16.19
CA GLN A 223 2.79 3.93 -15.75
C GLN A 223 4.07 3.67 -14.94
N GLY A 224 4.29 2.41 -14.52
CA GLY A 224 5.34 2.08 -13.57
C GLY A 224 5.17 2.76 -12.21
N LEU A 225 3.93 3.08 -11.81
CA LEU A 225 3.65 3.88 -10.63
C LEU A 225 3.06 3.02 -9.50
N VAL A 226 3.78 2.94 -8.39
CA VAL A 226 3.39 2.27 -7.15
C VAL A 226 2.98 3.32 -6.12
N ILE A 227 1.81 3.18 -5.52
CA ILE A 227 1.23 4.16 -4.58
C ILE A 227 0.78 3.42 -3.33
N SER A 228 1.16 3.90 -2.16
CA SER A 228 0.59 3.49 -0.88
C SER A 228 -0.06 4.69 -0.18
N ASP A 229 -1.24 4.47 0.37
CA ASP A 229 -2.01 5.41 1.20
C ASP A 229 -2.02 5.01 2.68
N ARG A 230 -1.06 4.17 3.08
CA ARG A 230 -0.83 3.70 4.45
C ARG A 230 0.63 3.89 4.80
N THR A 231 0.93 3.87 6.08
CA THR A 231 2.33 3.92 6.55
C THR A 231 3.15 2.88 5.81
N THR A 232 4.22 3.36 5.21
CA THR A 232 5.07 2.60 4.28
C THR A 232 6.50 2.68 4.74
N HIS A 233 7.13 1.52 4.82
CA HIS A 233 8.56 1.36 5.04
C HIS A 233 9.22 0.99 3.72
N ILE A 234 10.30 1.69 3.37
CA ILE A 234 11.08 1.41 2.15
C ILE A 234 12.53 1.30 2.55
N ASP A 235 13.14 0.14 2.32
CA ASP A 235 14.54 -0.12 2.54
C ASP A 235 15.29 -0.22 1.21
N ARG A 236 16.45 0.45 1.11
CA ARG A 236 17.38 0.30 0.01
C ARG A 236 18.51 -0.64 0.40
N TYR A 237 18.81 -1.55 -0.48
CA TYR A 237 19.87 -2.55 -0.27
C TYR A 237 21.05 -2.31 -1.20
N LYS A 238 22.25 -2.65 -0.69
CA LYS A 238 23.45 -2.87 -1.48
C LYS A 238 24.00 -4.26 -1.12
N GLY A 239 23.81 -5.21 -2.05
CA GLY A 239 23.94 -6.63 -1.70
C GLY A 239 22.86 -7.03 -0.68
N GLU A 240 23.25 -7.60 0.45
CA GLU A 240 22.35 -8.02 1.53
C GLU A 240 22.20 -6.98 2.66
N THR A 241 22.89 -5.83 2.54
CA THR A 241 22.92 -4.82 3.59
C THR A 241 21.98 -3.68 3.27
N ILE A 242 21.14 -3.30 4.25
CA ILE A 242 20.34 -2.07 4.18
C ILE A 242 21.31 -0.88 4.28
N THR A 243 21.24 0.03 3.31
CA THR A 243 22.05 1.25 3.30
C THR A 243 21.24 2.47 3.74
N ASP A 244 19.98 2.50 3.34
CA ASP A 244 19.06 3.58 3.66
C ASP A 244 17.67 3.01 3.91
N SER A 245 16.91 3.67 4.75
CA SER A 245 15.49 3.36 4.98
C SER A 245 14.67 4.64 5.06
N ALA A 246 13.43 4.54 4.60
CA ALA A 246 12.45 5.62 4.66
C ALA A 246 11.13 5.12 5.23
N VAL A 247 10.47 5.97 6.01
CA VAL A 247 9.11 5.76 6.51
C VAL A 247 8.29 6.99 6.18
N ALA A 248 7.06 6.81 5.71
CA ALA A 248 6.11 7.88 5.47
C ALA A 248 4.67 7.35 5.56
N ASP A 249 3.69 8.21 5.83
CA ASP A 249 2.29 7.79 5.84
C ASP A 249 1.73 7.59 4.43
N HIS A 250 2.29 8.30 3.45
CA HIS A 250 1.98 8.13 2.04
C HIS A 250 3.25 8.06 1.20
N ALA A 251 3.30 7.09 0.31
CA ALA A 251 4.43 6.91 -0.59
C ALA A 251 3.97 6.73 -2.04
N GLN A 252 4.68 7.34 -2.97
CA GLN A 252 4.51 7.15 -4.40
C GLN A 252 5.87 6.89 -5.03
N VAL A 253 6.08 5.70 -5.58
CA VAL A 253 7.34 5.30 -6.22
C VAL A 253 7.12 5.15 -7.72
N ASN A 254 7.89 5.85 -8.51
CA ASN A 254 7.91 5.70 -9.95
C ASN A 254 9.08 4.78 -10.35
N LEU A 255 8.75 3.57 -10.78
CA LEU A 255 9.74 2.55 -11.17
C LEU A 255 10.49 2.88 -12.48
N ASN A 256 10.02 3.84 -13.28
CA ASN A 256 10.68 4.26 -14.51
C ASN A 256 11.73 5.34 -14.26
N THR A 257 11.45 6.25 -13.32
CA THR A 257 12.36 7.35 -12.95
C THR A 257 13.14 7.06 -11.67
N GLN A 258 12.80 5.97 -10.98
CA GLN A 258 13.41 5.53 -9.72
C GLN A 258 13.30 6.58 -8.61
N ILE A 259 12.23 7.39 -8.65
CA ILE A 259 11.97 8.46 -7.68
C ILE A 259 10.83 8.06 -6.74
N ALA A 260 11.06 8.21 -5.44
CA ALA A 260 10.05 8.10 -4.40
C ALA A 260 9.64 9.49 -3.91
N GLN A 261 8.33 9.77 -3.94
CA GLN A 261 7.72 10.91 -3.27
C GLN A 261 7.09 10.42 -1.97
N LEU A 262 7.54 10.97 -0.87
CA LEU A 262 7.15 10.61 0.48
C LEU A 262 6.44 11.79 1.12
N ASN A 263 5.30 11.55 1.75
CA ASN A 263 4.50 12.62 2.34
C ASN A 263 3.94 12.19 3.69
N GLN A 264 3.86 13.15 4.58
CA GLN A 264 3.40 13.05 5.97
C GLN A 264 4.30 12.16 6.83
N ASN A 265 4.77 12.71 7.93
CA ASN A 265 5.61 12.04 8.91
C ASN A 265 6.83 11.33 8.28
N VAL A 266 7.51 12.03 7.36
CA VAL A 266 8.63 11.45 6.62
C VAL A 266 9.87 11.37 7.50
N GLU A 267 10.40 10.18 7.66
CA GLU A 267 11.69 9.90 8.27
C GLU A 267 12.56 9.11 7.29
N LEU A 268 13.76 9.60 7.00
CA LEU A 268 14.79 8.87 6.26
C LEU A 268 15.99 8.64 7.18
N LYS A 269 16.55 7.45 7.10
CA LYS A 269 17.79 7.05 7.77
C LYS A 269 18.78 6.58 6.74
N SER A 270 20.00 7.09 6.81
CA SER A 270 21.14 6.59 6.05
C SER A 270 22.19 6.07 7.01
N LEU A 271 22.81 4.95 6.68
CA LEU A 271 23.88 4.35 7.49
C LEU A 271 25.27 4.86 7.09
N ASP A 272 25.44 5.33 5.87
CA ASP A 272 26.67 5.98 5.41
C ASP A 272 26.35 7.14 4.44
N PRO A 273 26.42 8.38 4.92
CA PRO A 273 26.74 8.83 6.29
C PRO A 273 25.62 8.52 7.30
N LEU A 274 25.96 8.34 8.56
CA LEU A 274 24.97 8.10 9.61
C LEU A 274 24.12 9.35 9.85
N LEU A 275 22.95 9.38 9.22
CA LEU A 275 22.00 10.50 9.24
C LEU A 275 20.58 10.07 9.52
N GLN A 276 19.83 10.96 10.17
CA GLN A 276 18.38 10.94 10.20
C GLN A 276 17.85 12.26 9.64
N ILE A 277 16.88 12.17 8.72
CA ILE A 277 16.23 13.33 8.10
C ILE A 277 14.74 13.20 8.39
N ALA A 278 14.15 14.21 9.03
CA ALA A 278 12.72 14.27 9.29
C ALA A 278 12.11 15.50 8.63
N THR A 279 10.95 15.33 7.96
CA THR A 279 10.22 16.40 7.26
C THR A 279 8.78 15.97 6.99
N GLU A 280 7.93 16.91 6.56
CA GLU A 280 6.55 16.61 6.12
C GLU A 280 6.47 16.04 4.71
N SER A 281 7.44 16.35 3.85
CA SER A 281 7.49 15.86 2.47
C SER A 281 8.92 15.77 1.96
N ALA A 282 9.24 14.70 1.26
CA ALA A 282 10.53 14.51 0.62
C ALA A 282 10.41 13.85 -0.74
N THR A 283 11.26 14.27 -1.66
CA THR A 283 11.59 13.54 -2.88
C THR A 283 12.90 12.81 -2.65
N TRP A 284 12.84 11.48 -2.66
CA TRP A 284 14.01 10.62 -2.52
C TRP A 284 14.30 9.93 -3.85
N ASN A 285 15.51 10.08 -4.34
CA ASN A 285 16.04 9.34 -5.47
C ASN A 285 17.11 8.35 -4.95
N PRO A 286 16.77 7.06 -4.79
CA PRO A 286 17.71 6.06 -4.27
C PRO A 286 18.89 5.80 -5.19
N GLU A 287 18.72 5.92 -6.51
CA GLU A 287 19.77 5.73 -7.51
C GLU A 287 20.78 6.88 -7.47
N ALA A 288 20.30 8.12 -7.57
CA ALA A 288 21.14 9.32 -7.45
C ALA A 288 21.55 9.62 -6.00
N GLN A 289 21.08 8.85 -5.03
CA GLN A 289 21.32 9.02 -3.60
C GLN A 289 21.05 10.44 -3.11
N THR A 290 19.93 11.04 -3.54
CA THR A 290 19.53 12.40 -3.17
C THR A 290 18.19 12.42 -2.45
N VAL A 291 18.10 13.29 -1.44
CA VAL A 291 16.90 13.62 -0.69
C VAL A 291 16.66 15.12 -0.78
N VAL A 292 15.48 15.54 -1.22
CA VAL A 292 15.11 16.95 -1.34
C VAL A 292 13.79 17.19 -0.60
N SER A 293 13.73 18.24 0.19
CA SER A 293 12.50 18.72 0.84
C SER A 293 12.35 20.24 0.64
N ASP A 294 11.16 20.65 0.22
CA ASP A 294 10.69 22.04 0.18
C ASP A 294 9.91 22.44 1.45
N LYS A 295 9.84 21.54 2.42
CA LYS A 295 9.21 21.72 3.73
C LYS A 295 10.26 21.82 4.81
N PRO A 296 9.88 22.29 6.02
CA PRO A 296 10.79 22.30 7.17
C PRO A 296 11.45 20.94 7.35
N VAL A 297 12.77 20.96 7.44
CA VAL A 297 13.61 19.76 7.54
C VAL A 297 14.47 19.81 8.79
N ARG A 298 14.60 18.66 9.44
CA ARG A 298 15.52 18.43 10.55
C ARG A 298 16.46 17.30 10.17
N ILE A 299 17.77 17.58 10.25
CA ILE A 299 18.83 16.61 9.96
C ILE A 299 19.61 16.37 11.25
N VAL A 300 19.82 15.11 11.59
CA VAL A 300 20.58 14.70 12.78
C VAL A 300 21.72 13.80 12.36
N ASN A 301 22.94 14.18 12.71
CA ASN A 301 24.09 13.31 12.73
C ASN A 301 24.35 12.89 14.19
N SER A 302 24.05 11.63 14.50
CA SER A 302 24.15 11.12 15.88
C SER A 302 25.61 10.91 16.32
N GLU A 303 26.51 10.57 15.39
CA GLU A 303 27.93 10.38 15.66
C GLU A 303 28.61 11.68 16.09
N GLU A 304 28.35 12.76 15.37
CA GLU A 304 28.89 14.08 15.67
C GLU A 304 28.05 14.86 16.70
N LYS A 305 26.89 14.32 17.09
CA LYS A 305 25.91 14.95 17.98
C LYS A 305 25.45 16.33 17.49
N VAL A 306 25.36 16.50 16.17
CA VAL A 306 24.92 17.73 15.52
C VAL A 306 23.51 17.58 14.97
N THR A 307 22.69 18.59 15.23
CA THR A 307 21.36 18.74 14.64
C THR A 307 21.32 20.02 13.83
N ALA A 308 20.78 19.95 12.61
CA ALA A 308 20.50 21.11 11.79
C ALA A 308 19.03 21.14 11.39
N THR A 309 18.40 22.31 11.43
CA THR A 309 17.03 22.56 10.99
C THR A 309 17.01 23.70 9.98
N ALA A 310 16.07 23.67 9.02
CA ALA A 310 15.86 24.72 8.02
C ALA A 310 14.46 24.61 7.40
N ASN A 311 14.03 25.64 6.68
CA ASN A 311 12.76 25.60 5.96
C ASN A 311 12.81 24.69 4.72
N GLN A 312 14.00 24.50 4.14
CA GLN A 312 14.22 23.64 2.97
C GLN A 312 15.58 22.95 3.06
N GLY A 313 15.68 21.77 2.48
CA GLY A 313 16.93 21.01 2.50
C GLY A 313 17.12 20.12 1.29
N GLN A 314 18.36 19.96 0.90
CA GLN A 314 18.82 18.97 -0.07
C GLN A 314 20.01 18.23 0.52
N VAL A 315 19.96 16.91 0.52
CA VAL A 315 21.05 16.05 0.97
C VAL A 315 21.45 15.15 -0.19
N ASN A 316 22.74 15.14 -0.49
CA ASN A 316 23.35 14.15 -1.35
C ASN A 316 24.11 13.17 -0.47
N LEU A 317 23.64 11.91 -0.43
CA LEU A 317 24.19 10.86 0.44
C LEU A 317 25.50 10.28 -0.11
N ASP A 318 25.71 10.31 -1.44
CA ASP A 318 26.94 9.85 -2.10
C ASP A 318 28.12 10.81 -1.83
N THR A 319 27.93 12.09 -2.11
CA THR A 319 28.93 13.13 -1.83
C THR A 319 28.98 13.54 -0.36
N LYS A 320 27.99 13.06 0.42
CA LYS A 320 27.88 13.33 1.86
C LYS A 320 27.76 14.82 2.18
N VAL A 321 26.91 15.51 1.44
CA VAL A 321 26.73 16.97 1.55
C VAL A 321 25.27 17.32 1.76
N ALA A 322 25.00 18.17 2.75
CA ALA A 322 23.71 18.81 2.96
C ALA A 322 23.75 20.30 2.63
N HIS A 323 22.77 20.76 1.86
CA HIS A 323 22.49 22.16 1.59
C HIS A 323 21.17 22.52 2.27
N LEU A 324 21.19 23.46 3.18
CA LEU A 324 20.03 23.93 3.94
C LEU A 324 19.79 25.41 3.64
N THR A 325 18.52 25.78 3.51
CA THR A 325 18.15 27.18 3.22
C THR A 325 16.88 27.59 3.99
N GLY A 326 16.84 28.88 4.33
CA GLY A 326 15.69 29.49 5.01
C GLY A 326 15.66 29.24 6.50
N GLY A 327 16.18 30.19 7.29
CA GLY A 327 16.14 30.12 8.75
C GLY A 327 16.91 28.94 9.34
N VAL A 328 18.13 28.73 8.86
CA VAL A 328 18.95 27.59 9.28
C VAL A 328 19.40 27.76 10.72
N GLN A 329 19.25 26.72 11.52
CA GLN A 329 19.82 26.59 12.87
C GLN A 329 20.62 25.29 12.95
N GLY A 330 21.90 25.39 13.33
CA GLY A 330 22.78 24.26 13.65
C GLY A 330 23.05 24.23 15.17
N ILE A 331 22.95 23.06 15.79
CA ILE A 331 23.20 22.88 17.22
C ILE A 331 24.14 21.70 17.41
N SER A 332 25.25 21.91 18.12
CA SER A 332 26.12 20.85 18.62
C SER A 332 25.75 20.51 20.07
N LYS A 333 25.39 19.25 20.32
CA LYS A 333 25.13 18.78 21.70
C LYS A 333 26.42 18.48 22.48
N ARG A 334 27.60 18.49 21.85
CA ARG A 334 28.90 18.26 22.55
C ARG A 334 29.29 19.44 23.43
N ASN A 335 29.06 20.65 22.93
CA ASN A 335 29.53 21.90 23.53
C ASN A 335 28.44 22.98 23.55
N GLN A 336 27.19 22.62 23.28
CA GLN A 336 26.04 23.53 23.24
C GLN A 336 26.21 24.73 22.26
N ALA A 337 27.16 24.64 21.32
CA ALA A 337 27.32 25.66 20.31
C ALA A 337 26.13 25.72 19.37
N GLN A 338 25.76 26.95 18.99
CA GLN A 338 24.63 27.23 18.09
C GLN A 338 25.09 28.11 16.92
N LEU A 339 24.62 27.78 15.73
CA LEU A 339 24.88 28.55 14.52
C LEU A 339 23.56 28.86 13.84
N PHE A 340 23.28 30.14 13.57
CA PHE A 340 22.13 30.58 12.81
C PHE A 340 22.62 31.20 11.49
N ALA A 341 21.87 30.99 10.39
CA ALA A 341 22.22 31.55 9.08
C ALA A 341 21.03 31.51 8.11
N ASN A 342 21.13 32.17 6.97
CA ASN A 342 20.17 32.04 5.89
C ASN A 342 20.41 30.77 5.08
N LYS A 343 21.68 30.35 4.92
CA LYS A 343 22.10 29.17 4.15
C LYS A 343 23.23 28.45 4.90
N LEU A 344 23.18 27.11 4.83
CA LEU A 344 24.22 26.25 5.38
C LEU A 344 24.61 25.19 4.37
N PHE A 345 25.91 25.06 4.16
CA PHE A 345 26.54 23.94 3.49
C PHE A 345 27.26 23.11 4.54
N TRP A 346 26.88 21.83 4.65
CA TRP A 346 27.43 20.91 5.66
C TRP A 346 27.98 19.66 4.98
N LYS A 347 29.29 19.41 5.15
CA LYS A 347 29.95 18.20 4.67
C LYS A 347 29.98 17.15 5.78
N ILE A 348 29.22 16.07 5.60
CA ILE A 348 29.03 14.99 6.54
C ILE A 348 30.00 13.83 6.18
N PRO A 349 30.59 13.06 7.07
CA PRO A 349 30.44 13.05 8.55
C PRO A 349 31.23 14.15 9.26
N SER A 350 32.11 14.86 8.54
CA SER A 350 32.87 15.95 9.13
C SER A 350 31.88 17.04 9.59
N PRO A 351 31.95 17.53 10.81
CA PRO A 351 31.15 18.64 11.27
C PRO A 351 31.58 19.99 10.64
N ARG A 352 32.31 19.97 9.52
CA ARG A 352 32.69 21.19 8.77
C ARG A 352 31.48 21.80 8.10
N MET A 353 31.24 23.06 8.41
CA MET A 353 30.12 23.84 7.94
C MET A 353 30.57 25.14 7.30
N GLN A 354 29.81 25.60 6.31
CA GLN A 354 29.90 26.94 5.75
C GLN A 354 28.52 27.57 5.83
N ALA A 355 28.39 28.63 6.60
CA ALA A 355 27.16 29.38 6.75
C ALA A 355 27.27 30.72 6.01
N LYS A 356 26.15 31.20 5.44
CA LYS A 356 26.07 32.46 4.74
C LYS A 356 24.77 33.18 5.03
N GLY A 357 24.87 34.49 5.17
CA GLY A 357 23.78 35.46 5.39
C GLY A 357 23.26 35.43 6.83
N ASN A 358 23.29 36.58 7.49
CA ASN A 358 22.82 36.79 8.85
C ASN A 358 23.35 35.75 9.82
N VAL A 359 24.66 35.56 9.80
CA VAL A 359 25.30 34.53 10.63
C VAL A 359 25.36 35.01 12.09
N ILE A 360 24.87 34.16 12.99
CA ILE A 360 25.04 34.33 14.44
C ILE A 360 25.64 33.02 14.97
N TYR A 361 26.78 33.12 15.66
CA TYR A 361 27.40 32.01 16.35
C TYR A 361 27.37 32.27 17.84
N ARG A 362 26.89 31.32 18.60
CA ARG A 362 26.84 31.33 20.06
C ARG A 362 27.54 30.10 20.64
N GLN A 363 28.28 30.31 21.72
CA GLN A 363 28.97 29.28 22.46
C GLN A 363 28.72 29.52 23.95
N ALA A 364 28.58 28.45 24.72
CA ALA A 364 28.27 28.56 26.15
C ALA A 364 29.51 28.64 27.00
N ASP A 365 30.60 27.95 26.65
CA ASP A 365 31.84 27.91 27.41
C ASP A 365 33.07 27.93 26.47
N PRO A 366 33.91 28.98 26.52
CA PRO A 366 33.60 30.27 27.18
C PRO A 366 32.45 30.98 26.50
N PRO A 367 31.67 31.80 27.22
CA PRO A 367 30.54 32.53 26.67
C PRO A 367 30.97 33.44 25.51
N LEU A 368 30.40 33.23 24.32
CA LEU A 368 30.71 34.01 23.12
C LEU A 368 29.47 34.17 22.28
N ASN A 369 29.21 35.40 21.86
CA ASN A 369 28.19 35.68 20.83
C ASN A 369 28.84 36.52 19.71
N THR A 370 28.85 35.98 18.48
CA THR A 370 29.51 36.61 17.34
C THR A 370 28.56 36.66 16.17
N THR A 371 28.48 37.81 15.51
CA THR A 371 27.67 38.05 14.32
C THR A 371 28.54 38.41 13.13
N GLY A 372 28.06 38.00 11.93
CA GLY A 372 28.74 38.29 10.67
C GLY A 372 27.91 37.86 9.45
N THR A 373 28.49 37.90 8.28
CA THR A 373 27.82 37.51 7.04
C THR A 373 28.20 36.11 6.57
N GLN A 374 29.33 35.59 7.04
CA GLN A 374 29.82 34.27 6.70
C GLN A 374 30.44 33.60 7.93
N ALA A 375 30.29 32.27 8.04
CA ALA A 375 31.07 31.47 8.97
C ALA A 375 31.58 30.22 8.27
N LYS A 376 32.77 29.79 8.65
CA LYS A 376 33.37 28.52 8.24
C LYS A 376 34.01 27.86 9.45
N GLY A 377 33.82 26.58 9.61
CA GLY A 377 34.47 25.87 10.69
C GLY A 377 33.83 24.54 11.02
N ASN A 378 34.12 24.09 12.24
CA ASN A 378 33.64 22.85 12.78
C ASN A 378 32.84 23.14 14.05
N LEU A 379 31.52 22.93 13.99
CA LEU A 379 30.61 23.24 15.07
C LEU A 379 30.85 22.33 16.32
N ALA A 380 31.28 21.09 16.10
CA ALA A 380 31.50 20.13 17.19
C ALA A 380 32.80 20.39 17.98
N ASN A 381 33.81 21.02 17.35
CA ASN A 381 35.12 21.30 17.92
C ASN A 381 35.34 22.78 18.21
N GLU A 382 34.30 23.63 18.16
CA GLU A 382 34.34 25.06 18.46
C GLU A 382 35.32 25.87 17.58
N ASN A 383 35.77 25.29 16.48
CA ASN A 383 36.71 25.97 15.57
C ASN A 383 35.90 26.61 14.42
N ILE A 384 35.37 27.80 14.66
CA ILE A 384 34.56 28.56 13.73
C ILE A 384 35.18 29.93 13.49
N VAL A 385 35.40 30.26 12.22
CA VAL A 385 35.81 31.58 11.77
C VAL A 385 34.61 32.32 11.25
N VAL A 386 34.19 33.38 11.91
CA VAL A 386 33.14 34.31 11.46
C VAL A 386 33.80 35.48 10.72
N ARG A 387 33.17 35.91 9.62
CA ARG A 387 33.65 37.05 8.81
C ARG A 387 32.49 38.00 8.55
N GLY A 388 32.82 39.32 8.53
CA GLY A 388 31.97 40.35 7.96
C GLY A 388 31.88 40.21 6.44
N GLY A 389 31.09 41.06 5.79
CA GLY A 389 30.99 41.13 4.34
C GLY A 389 32.18 41.89 3.71
N ASP A 390 31.99 42.32 2.46
CA ASP A 390 32.98 43.12 1.74
C ASP A 390 33.19 44.49 2.44
N SER A 391 34.43 44.87 2.62
CA SER A 391 35.09 46.09 3.10
C SER A 391 34.46 46.93 4.21
N ASP A 392 33.16 46.97 4.45
CA ASP A 392 32.53 47.81 5.49
C ASP A 392 31.69 47.03 6.54
N GLU A 393 31.41 45.76 6.39
CA GLU A 393 30.69 44.93 7.34
C GLU A 393 31.66 44.29 8.35
N ARG A 394 31.57 44.75 9.61
CA ARG A 394 32.42 44.25 10.72
C ARG A 394 31.84 43.03 11.38
N VAL A 395 32.71 42.18 11.87
CA VAL A 395 32.33 41.12 12.81
C VAL A 395 32.11 41.81 14.17
N VAL A 396 30.94 41.59 14.74
CA VAL A 396 30.65 42.06 16.12
C VAL A 396 30.72 40.86 17.05
N THR A 397 31.54 41.01 18.09
CA THR A 397 31.69 39.97 19.13
C THR A 397 31.34 40.56 20.48
N GLU A 398 30.42 39.91 21.16
CA GLU A 398 30.07 40.25 22.54
C GLU A 398 30.60 39.14 23.45
N ILE A 399 31.45 39.52 24.39
CA ILE A 399 31.94 38.62 25.44
C ILE A 399 31.08 38.89 26.67
N VAL A 400 30.33 37.90 27.09
CA VAL A 400 29.52 37.98 28.30
C VAL A 400 30.41 37.55 29.48
N PRO A 401 30.67 38.44 30.46
CA PRO A 401 31.56 38.12 31.57
C PRO A 401 31.01 37.07 32.53
#